data_62b1858df92ce1a95c70c019a4a12a36
#
_entry.id   62b1858df92ce1a95c70c019a4a12a36
#
_cell.length_a   1.000
_cell.length_b   1.000
_cell.length_c   1.000
_cell.angle_alpha   90.00
_cell.angle_beta   90.00
_cell.angle_gamma   90.00
#
_symmetry.space_group_name_H-M   'P 1'
#
loop_
_entity.id
_entity.type
_entity.pdbx_description
1 polymer ?
#
loop_
_entity_poly.entity_id
_entity_poly.type
_entity_poly.pdbx_seq_one_letter_code
_entity_poly.pdbx_strand_id
1 'polypeptide(L)'
;AQCLVGSEMCIRDRYKQDNEVYQTQEEIPFYAKQTRLVLRNCGHIDAEHIEDAMAVGAYESFEKAVFEMTPEAVIKTVTDAGLRGRGGAGFPAGRKWSQVASQPEKIRYVVCNGDEGDPGAFMDRSVMEGDPHRMIEGMMLAAYAVQAQEGYIYVRAEYPLAVRRLQIAIAQAEEKGLLGDNILGTGFSFKLHINRGAGAFVCGEGSALTASIEGKRGMPRVKPPRTVEQGLW
;
A
#
# COMPACT_ATOMS: atom_id res chain seq x y z
N ALA A 1 21.36 -3.98 -1.95
CA ALA A 1 21.93 -5.27 -2.37
C ALA A 1 20.98 -6.35 -1.87
N GLN A 2 20.37 -7.08 -2.78
CA GLN A 2 19.54 -8.22 -2.45
C GLN A 2 20.44 -9.36 -2.00
N CYS A 3 20.36 -9.70 -0.74
CA CYS A 3 21.03 -10.86 -0.22
C CYS A 3 20.09 -12.05 -0.39
N LEU A 4 20.40 -12.95 -1.31
CA LEU A 4 19.74 -14.24 -1.37
C LEU A 4 20.09 -15.02 -0.11
N VAL A 5 19.11 -15.38 0.69
CA VAL A 5 19.29 -16.15 1.92
C VAL A 5 20.05 -17.43 1.59
N GLY A 6 21.24 -17.61 2.19
CA GLY A 6 22.04 -18.82 2.06
C GLY A 6 23.19 -18.78 1.07
N SER A 7 23.47 -17.68 0.35
CA SER A 7 24.66 -17.56 -0.47
C SER A 7 25.87 -17.06 0.32
N GLU A 8 27.08 -17.54 0.02
CA GLU A 8 28.33 -17.04 0.65
C GLU A 8 28.55 -15.53 0.44
N MET A 9 27.92 -14.92 -0.57
CA MET A 9 27.95 -13.49 -0.82
C MET A 9 27.21 -12.70 0.30
N CYS A 10 26.17 -13.27 0.89
CA CYS A 10 25.45 -12.67 2.03
C CYS A 10 26.29 -12.59 3.28
N ILE A 11 27.26 -13.49 3.44
CA ILE A 11 28.18 -13.52 4.61
C ILE A 11 29.18 -12.35 4.53
N ARG A 12 29.42 -11.76 3.37
CA ARG A 12 30.35 -10.63 3.20
C ARG A 12 29.72 -9.28 3.55
N ASP A 13 28.42 -9.12 3.42
CA ASP A 13 27.69 -7.88 3.71
C ASP A 13 27.14 -7.88 5.14
N ARG A 14 28.00 -8.16 6.10
CA ARG A 14 27.66 -8.10 7.53
C ARG A 14 27.38 -6.65 7.93
N TYR A 15 26.37 -6.48 8.75
CA TYR A 15 26.09 -5.18 9.35
C TYR A 15 27.22 -4.82 10.33
N LYS A 16 27.74 -3.59 10.24
CA LYS A 16 28.78 -3.08 11.12
C LYS A 16 28.24 -1.88 11.89
N GLN A 17 28.30 -1.95 13.20
CA GLN A 17 27.98 -0.84 14.10
C GLN A 17 28.96 -0.83 15.27
N ASP A 18 29.54 0.31 15.59
CA ASP A 18 30.44 0.52 16.74
C ASP A 18 31.58 -0.53 16.86
N ASN A 19 32.22 -0.88 15.73
CA ASN A 19 33.23 -1.93 15.56
C ASN A 19 32.74 -3.39 15.79
N GLU A 20 31.46 -3.59 16.04
CA GLU A 20 30.86 -4.92 16.08
C GLU A 20 30.30 -5.30 14.70
N VAL A 21 30.29 -6.62 14.44
CA VAL A 21 29.82 -7.21 13.19
C VAL A 21 28.67 -8.15 13.51
N TYR A 22 27.48 -7.84 12.95
CA TYR A 22 26.28 -8.65 13.11
C TYR A 22 26.00 -9.45 11.84
N GLN A 23 25.55 -10.68 11.99
CA GLN A 23 25.24 -11.56 10.85
C GLN A 23 23.84 -11.27 10.29
N THR A 24 22.89 -10.98 11.19
CA THR A 24 21.50 -10.69 10.84
C THR A 24 21.06 -9.33 11.39
N GLN A 25 19.99 -8.79 10.82
CA GLN A 25 19.45 -7.53 11.29
C GLN A 25 18.90 -7.60 12.71
N GLU A 26 18.38 -8.77 13.10
CA GLU A 26 17.81 -9.03 14.42
C GLU A 26 18.87 -9.00 15.54
N GLU A 27 20.13 -9.25 15.21
CA GLU A 27 21.25 -9.18 16.18
C GLU A 27 21.64 -7.74 16.52
N ILE A 28 21.31 -6.78 15.66
CA ILE A 28 21.63 -5.37 15.90
C ILE A 28 20.81 -4.87 17.09
N PRO A 29 21.44 -4.30 18.15
CA PRO A 29 20.73 -3.90 19.37
C PRO A 29 19.54 -2.96 19.16
N PHE A 30 19.61 -2.12 18.13
CA PHE A 30 18.53 -1.21 17.76
C PHE A 30 17.30 -1.98 17.24
N TYR A 31 17.48 -3.01 16.41
CA TYR A 31 16.39 -3.80 15.83
C TYR A 31 15.92 -4.91 16.77
N ALA A 32 16.83 -5.50 17.57
CA ALA A 32 16.51 -6.58 18.51
C ALA A 32 15.39 -6.23 19.51
N LYS A 33 15.22 -4.94 19.82
CA LYS A 33 14.19 -4.44 20.73
C LYS A 33 12.90 -4.00 20.04
N GLN A 34 12.80 -4.15 18.72
CA GLN A 34 11.63 -3.72 17.94
C GLN A 34 10.73 -4.90 17.58
N THR A 35 9.41 -4.68 17.65
CA THR A 35 8.41 -5.56 17.05
C THR A 35 7.87 -4.87 15.80
N ARG A 36 8.29 -5.33 14.63
CA ARG A 36 7.86 -4.77 13.36
C ARG A 36 6.58 -5.43 12.89
N LEU A 37 5.48 -4.68 12.83
CA LEU A 37 4.20 -5.14 12.30
C LEU A 37 4.02 -4.74 10.83
N VAL A 38 4.17 -3.46 10.53
CA VAL A 38 4.00 -2.92 9.17
C VAL A 38 5.15 -3.35 8.26
N LEU A 39 6.37 -3.32 8.74
CA LEU A 39 7.60 -3.64 8.00
C LEU A 39 8.08 -5.09 8.25
N ARG A 40 7.21 -5.99 8.71
CA ARG A 40 7.62 -7.35 9.11
C ARG A 40 8.31 -8.16 8.02
N ASN A 41 7.89 -7.99 6.76
CA ASN A 41 8.43 -8.73 5.63
C ASN A 41 9.60 -7.99 4.93
N CYS A 42 9.78 -6.69 5.21
CA CYS A 42 10.82 -5.88 4.57
C CYS A 42 12.22 -6.40 4.95
N GLY A 43 13.00 -6.81 3.94
CA GLY A 43 14.31 -7.41 4.11
C GLY A 43 14.31 -8.94 4.28
N HIS A 44 13.13 -9.58 4.37
CA HIS A 44 12.99 -11.04 4.51
C HIS A 44 12.45 -11.72 3.24
N ILE A 45 11.80 -10.97 2.36
CA ILE A 45 11.28 -11.46 1.08
C ILE A 45 11.96 -10.72 -0.07
N ASP A 46 11.97 -11.32 -1.26
CA ASP A 46 12.32 -10.62 -2.49
C ASP A 46 11.09 -9.87 -3.01
N ALA A 47 11.13 -8.53 -2.94
CA ALA A 47 10.03 -7.67 -3.35
C ALA A 47 9.77 -7.66 -4.88
N GLU A 48 10.65 -8.27 -5.68
CA GLU A 48 10.51 -8.39 -7.13
C GLU A 48 9.92 -9.76 -7.55
N HIS A 49 9.57 -10.63 -6.58
CA HIS A 49 8.98 -11.95 -6.82
C HIS A 49 7.70 -12.15 -6.01
N ILE A 50 6.57 -12.27 -6.72
CA ILE A 50 5.25 -12.46 -6.09
C ILE A 50 5.17 -13.77 -5.27
N GLU A 51 5.92 -14.79 -5.69
CA GLU A 51 5.97 -16.08 -5.02
C GLU A 51 6.48 -15.96 -3.57
N ASP A 52 7.47 -15.10 -3.34
CA ASP A 52 7.99 -14.83 -1.99
C ASP A 52 6.93 -14.14 -1.12
N ALA A 53 6.21 -13.18 -1.70
CA ALA A 53 5.11 -12.52 -0.99
C ALA A 53 3.96 -13.50 -0.67
N MET A 54 3.61 -14.37 -1.61
CA MET A 54 2.57 -15.41 -1.40
C MET A 54 3.01 -16.42 -0.35
N ALA A 55 4.29 -16.79 -0.32
CA ALA A 55 4.83 -17.71 0.69
C ALA A 55 4.69 -17.19 2.14
N VAL A 56 4.56 -15.88 2.32
CA VAL A 56 4.31 -15.25 3.64
C VAL A 56 2.86 -14.78 3.81
N GLY A 57 1.94 -15.28 2.97
CA GLY A 57 0.49 -15.11 3.09
C GLY A 57 -0.09 -13.87 2.39
N ALA A 58 0.62 -13.30 1.41
CA ALA A 58 0.02 -12.26 0.58
C ALA A 58 -1.16 -12.80 -0.23
N TYR A 59 -2.22 -11.99 -0.34
CA TYR A 59 -3.48 -12.24 -1.04
C TYR A 59 -4.44 -13.25 -0.37
N GLU A 60 -4.05 -13.96 0.69
CA GLU A 60 -4.94 -14.87 1.43
C GLU A 60 -6.14 -14.13 2.05
N SER A 61 -5.90 -12.93 2.58
CA SER A 61 -6.97 -12.13 3.17
C SER A 61 -7.94 -11.61 2.11
N PHE A 62 -7.44 -11.29 0.92
CA PHE A 62 -8.28 -10.88 -0.19
C PHE A 62 -9.09 -12.06 -0.74
N GLU A 63 -8.47 -13.22 -0.95
CA GLU A 63 -9.17 -14.45 -1.36
C GLU A 63 -10.31 -14.77 -0.41
N LYS A 64 -10.04 -14.78 0.89
CA LYS A 64 -11.07 -14.96 1.92
C LYS A 64 -12.19 -13.92 1.80
N ALA A 65 -11.84 -12.66 1.58
CA ALA A 65 -12.83 -11.58 1.48
C ALA A 65 -13.78 -11.79 0.29
N VAL A 66 -13.27 -12.12 -0.89
CA VAL A 66 -14.10 -12.23 -2.10
C VAL A 66 -14.91 -13.50 -2.17
N PHE A 67 -14.49 -14.59 -1.52
CA PHE A 67 -15.22 -15.87 -1.53
C PHE A 67 -16.11 -16.08 -0.31
N GLU A 68 -15.78 -15.53 0.84
CA GLU A 68 -16.45 -15.85 2.11
C GLU A 68 -17.15 -14.65 2.77
N MET A 69 -16.91 -13.41 2.30
CA MET A 69 -17.41 -12.23 2.99
C MET A 69 -18.17 -11.30 2.04
N THR A 70 -19.13 -10.56 2.58
CA THR A 70 -19.73 -9.44 1.86
C THR A 70 -18.87 -8.16 2.04
N PRO A 71 -19.00 -7.16 1.13
CA PRO A 71 -18.34 -5.87 1.30
C PRO A 71 -18.55 -5.23 2.67
N GLU A 72 -19.78 -5.30 3.19
CA GLU A 72 -20.15 -4.75 4.50
C GLU A 72 -19.46 -5.52 5.64
N ALA A 73 -19.32 -6.84 5.51
CA ALA A 73 -18.62 -7.67 6.49
C ALA A 73 -17.13 -7.32 6.54
N VAL A 74 -16.50 -7.00 5.41
CA VAL A 74 -15.11 -6.51 5.36
C VAL A 74 -15.00 -5.17 6.07
N ILE A 75 -15.90 -4.21 5.79
CA ILE A 75 -15.92 -2.90 6.48
C ILE A 75 -16.10 -3.10 7.99
N LYS A 76 -17.00 -3.99 8.39
CA LYS A 76 -17.22 -4.30 9.81
C LYS A 76 -15.98 -4.87 10.47
N THR A 77 -15.30 -5.83 9.84
CA THR A 77 -14.06 -6.44 10.35
C THR A 77 -12.99 -5.38 10.58
N VAL A 78 -12.78 -4.48 9.61
CA VAL A 78 -11.79 -3.39 9.72
C VAL A 78 -12.19 -2.39 10.80
N THR A 79 -13.50 -2.14 10.99
CA THR A 79 -14.02 -1.25 12.04
C THR A 79 -13.78 -1.86 13.41
N ASP A 80 -14.15 -3.13 13.60
CA ASP A 80 -14.02 -3.84 14.88
C ASP A 80 -12.55 -4.01 15.28
N ALA A 81 -11.65 -4.20 14.31
CA ALA A 81 -10.20 -4.21 14.51
C ALA A 81 -9.61 -2.85 14.93
N GLY A 82 -10.39 -1.77 14.84
CA GLY A 82 -9.93 -0.43 15.18
C GLY A 82 -8.80 0.11 14.31
N LEU A 83 -8.68 -0.39 13.06
CA LEU A 83 -7.62 0.04 12.14
C LEU A 83 -7.72 1.54 11.86
N ARG A 84 -6.59 2.23 11.96
CA ARG A 84 -6.47 3.68 11.74
C ARG A 84 -5.43 3.99 10.66
N GLY A 85 -5.62 5.13 10.00
CA GLY A 85 -4.62 5.69 9.09
C GLY A 85 -3.28 5.96 9.78
N ARG A 86 -2.20 5.89 9.01
CA ARG A 86 -0.82 6.10 9.48
C ARG A 86 -0.22 7.42 9.00
N GLY A 87 -0.98 8.27 8.33
CA GLY A 87 -0.55 9.60 7.88
C GLY A 87 -0.66 10.71 8.93
N GLY A 88 -0.61 10.37 10.23
CA GLY A 88 -0.59 11.32 11.35
C GLY A 88 -1.95 11.60 11.99
N ALA A 89 -3.03 11.70 11.21
CA ALA A 89 -4.37 12.02 11.74
C ALA A 89 -5.06 10.83 12.45
N GLY A 90 -4.62 9.60 12.23
CA GLY A 90 -5.18 8.42 12.87
C GLY A 90 -6.67 8.19 12.61
N PHE A 91 -7.18 8.63 11.45
CA PHE A 91 -8.61 8.50 11.13
C PHE A 91 -9.01 7.02 11.00
N PRO A 92 -10.16 6.59 11.58
CA PRO A 92 -10.59 5.18 11.52
C PRO A 92 -10.85 4.74 10.08
N ALA A 93 -10.14 3.69 9.62
CA ALA A 93 -10.21 3.21 8.24
C ALA A 93 -11.62 2.69 7.89
N GLY A 94 -12.21 1.86 8.74
CA GLY A 94 -13.55 1.32 8.54
C GLY A 94 -14.61 2.40 8.42
N ARG A 95 -14.51 3.48 9.23
CA ARG A 95 -15.41 4.64 9.10
C ARG A 95 -15.27 5.34 7.75
N LYS A 96 -14.04 5.50 7.24
CA LYS A 96 -13.79 6.09 5.93
C LYS A 96 -14.42 5.22 4.82
N TRP A 97 -14.22 3.91 4.87
CA TRP A 97 -14.79 2.98 3.89
C TRP A 97 -16.32 2.97 3.94
N SER A 98 -16.92 2.95 5.14
CA SER A 98 -18.37 3.05 5.32
C SER A 98 -18.95 4.33 4.72
N GLN A 99 -18.26 5.47 4.89
CA GLN A 99 -18.69 6.75 4.31
C GLN A 99 -18.67 6.74 2.78
N VAL A 100 -17.69 6.08 2.15
CA VAL A 100 -17.64 5.92 0.69
C VAL A 100 -18.72 4.95 0.23
N ALA A 101 -18.85 3.80 0.90
CA ALA A 101 -19.84 2.79 0.54
C ALA A 101 -21.29 3.31 0.62
N SER A 102 -21.56 4.30 1.49
CA SER A 102 -22.89 4.91 1.64
C SER A 102 -23.24 5.98 0.61
N GLN A 103 -22.28 6.39 -0.25
CA GLN A 103 -22.55 7.37 -1.29
C GLN A 103 -23.42 6.79 -2.40
N PRO A 104 -24.31 7.58 -3.03
CA PRO A 104 -25.20 7.10 -4.07
C PRO A 104 -24.49 6.79 -5.39
N GLU A 105 -23.32 7.41 -5.64
CA GLU A 105 -22.54 7.24 -6.86
C GLU A 105 -22.00 5.82 -6.97
N LYS A 106 -22.03 5.28 -8.18
CA LYS A 106 -21.52 3.95 -8.50
C LYS A 106 -20.03 3.94 -8.85
N ILE A 107 -19.53 5.05 -9.40
CA ILE A 107 -18.13 5.21 -9.74
C ILE A 107 -17.38 5.61 -8.46
N ARG A 108 -16.48 4.75 -8.03
CA ARG A 108 -15.69 4.93 -6.80
C ARG A 108 -14.24 4.59 -7.06
N TYR A 109 -13.37 5.27 -6.35
CA TYR A 109 -11.92 5.12 -6.49
C TYR A 109 -11.28 4.80 -5.14
N VAL A 110 -10.19 4.04 -5.18
CA VAL A 110 -9.29 3.85 -4.04
C VAL A 110 -7.98 4.56 -4.31
N VAL A 111 -7.56 5.41 -3.41
CA VAL A 111 -6.30 6.13 -3.55
C VAL A 111 -5.35 5.76 -2.41
N CYS A 112 -4.20 5.21 -2.77
CA CYS A 112 -3.08 5.02 -1.86
C CYS A 112 -2.24 6.29 -1.85
N ASN A 113 -2.24 6.98 -0.72
CA ASN A 113 -1.43 8.17 -0.52
C ASN A 113 -0.03 7.76 -0.08
N GLY A 114 0.90 7.69 -1.03
CA GLY A 114 2.32 7.45 -0.83
C GLY A 114 3.17 8.72 -0.96
N ASP A 115 2.56 9.90 -0.81
CA ASP A 115 3.28 11.19 -0.78
C ASP A 115 3.90 11.44 0.60
N GLU A 116 4.91 10.66 0.95
CA GLU A 116 5.64 10.74 2.22
C GLU A 116 6.70 11.85 2.14
N GLY A 117 6.26 13.09 2.33
CA GLY A 117 7.08 14.28 2.13
C GLY A 117 7.81 14.77 3.37
N ASP A 118 7.59 14.19 4.54
CA ASP A 118 8.26 14.59 5.78
C ASP A 118 9.73 14.14 5.77
N PRO A 119 10.70 15.04 5.95
CA PRO A 119 12.12 14.67 6.01
C PRO A 119 12.39 13.68 7.14
N GLY A 120 12.97 12.51 6.81
CA GLY A 120 13.23 11.44 7.77
C GLY A 120 12.08 10.44 7.95
N ALA A 121 10.89 10.68 7.39
CA ALA A 121 9.85 9.67 7.26
C ALA A 121 10.14 8.76 6.05
N PHE A 122 10.10 7.46 6.25
CA PHE A 122 10.42 6.47 5.22
C PHE A 122 9.65 5.15 5.39
N MET A 123 8.63 5.11 6.22
CA MET A 123 7.84 3.90 6.46
C MET A 123 7.05 3.49 5.21
N ASP A 124 6.33 4.43 4.59
CA ASP A 124 5.52 4.18 3.40
C ASP A 124 6.42 3.79 2.22
N ARG A 125 7.52 4.50 2.03
CA ARG A 125 8.57 4.15 1.07
C ARG A 125 9.08 2.73 1.30
N SER A 126 9.39 2.37 2.54
CA SER A 126 9.91 1.04 2.87
C SER A 126 8.91 -0.08 2.55
N VAL A 127 7.61 0.14 2.74
CA VAL A 127 6.56 -0.81 2.33
C VAL A 127 6.50 -0.93 0.82
N MET A 128 6.46 0.18 0.09
CA MET A 128 6.42 0.18 -1.38
C MET A 128 7.66 -0.48 -2.01
N GLU A 129 8.82 -0.36 -1.36
CA GLU A 129 10.07 -0.96 -1.81
C GLU A 129 10.27 -2.39 -1.32
N GLY A 130 9.81 -2.74 -0.13
CA GLY A 130 10.12 -4.01 0.52
C GLY A 130 8.99 -5.03 0.53
N ASP A 131 7.73 -4.59 0.43
CA ASP A 131 6.54 -5.45 0.45
C ASP A 131 5.38 -4.84 -0.37
N PRO A 132 5.59 -4.61 -1.69
CA PRO A 132 4.59 -3.95 -2.52
C PRO A 132 3.29 -4.75 -2.65
N HIS A 133 3.35 -6.08 -2.65
CA HIS A 133 2.19 -6.95 -2.77
C HIS A 133 1.22 -6.81 -1.59
N ARG A 134 1.73 -6.62 -0.38
CA ARG A 134 0.89 -6.38 0.80
C ARG A 134 0.12 -5.06 0.70
N MET A 135 0.74 -4.02 0.14
CA MET A 135 0.05 -2.75 -0.11
C MET A 135 -1.02 -2.92 -1.18
N ILE A 136 -0.72 -3.63 -2.28
CA ILE A 136 -1.67 -3.93 -3.35
C ILE A 136 -2.86 -4.71 -2.79
N GLU A 137 -2.64 -5.76 -2.00
CA GLU A 137 -3.71 -6.52 -1.34
C GLU A 137 -4.60 -5.61 -0.46
N GLY A 138 -3.99 -4.71 0.30
CA GLY A 138 -4.73 -3.73 1.11
C GLY A 138 -5.62 -2.80 0.27
N MET A 139 -5.15 -2.40 -0.91
CA MET A 139 -5.96 -1.63 -1.86
C MET A 139 -7.09 -2.45 -2.47
N MET A 140 -6.85 -3.72 -2.78
CA MET A 140 -7.87 -4.65 -3.30
C MET A 140 -8.97 -4.89 -2.26
N LEU A 141 -8.62 -5.10 -0.99
CA LEU A 141 -9.58 -5.22 0.11
C LEU A 141 -10.43 -3.96 0.27
N ALA A 142 -9.81 -2.77 0.19
CA ALA A 142 -10.52 -1.51 0.23
C ALA A 142 -11.46 -1.35 -0.97
N ALA A 143 -10.98 -1.70 -2.17
CA ALA A 143 -11.76 -1.63 -3.40
C ALA A 143 -12.98 -2.58 -3.36
N TYR A 144 -12.79 -3.81 -2.92
CA TYR A 144 -13.89 -4.75 -2.72
C TYR A 144 -14.92 -4.22 -1.71
N ALA A 145 -14.45 -3.73 -0.57
CA ALA A 145 -15.30 -3.20 0.49
C ALA A 145 -16.14 -1.99 0.07
N VAL A 146 -15.60 -1.11 -0.78
CA VAL A 146 -16.33 0.08 -1.26
C VAL A 146 -16.88 -0.07 -2.67
N GLN A 147 -16.68 -1.23 -3.31
CA GLN A 147 -17.08 -1.52 -4.70
C GLN A 147 -16.47 -0.54 -5.70
N ALA A 148 -15.19 -0.23 -5.54
CA ALA A 148 -14.40 0.55 -6.48
C ALA A 148 -13.81 -0.36 -7.57
N GLN A 149 -13.69 0.16 -8.78
CA GLN A 149 -13.15 -0.56 -9.94
C GLN A 149 -11.76 -0.06 -10.34
N GLU A 150 -11.37 1.11 -9.88
CA GLU A 150 -10.08 1.71 -10.16
C GLU A 150 -9.41 2.23 -8.89
N GLY A 151 -8.08 2.12 -8.86
CA GLY A 151 -7.25 2.65 -7.80
C GLY A 151 -6.01 3.37 -8.32
N TYR A 152 -5.55 4.35 -7.55
CA TYR A 152 -4.38 5.15 -7.86
C TYR A 152 -3.38 5.08 -6.71
N ILE A 153 -2.14 4.73 -7.03
CA ILE A 153 -1.01 4.80 -6.10
C ILE A 153 -0.30 6.13 -6.41
N TYR A 154 -0.44 7.08 -5.52
CA TYR A 154 0.28 8.35 -5.62
C TYR A 154 1.61 8.23 -4.90
N VAL A 155 2.70 8.23 -5.65
CA VAL A 155 4.07 8.03 -5.15
C VAL A 155 4.96 9.19 -5.59
N ARG A 156 5.91 9.59 -4.74
CA ARG A 156 6.83 10.68 -5.05
C ARG A 156 7.80 10.29 -6.17
N ALA A 157 8.09 11.22 -7.07
CA ALA A 157 9.08 11.01 -8.15
C ALA A 157 10.50 10.71 -7.62
N GLU A 158 10.80 11.13 -6.39
CA GLU A 158 12.06 10.88 -5.69
C GLU A 158 12.23 9.44 -5.22
N TYR A 159 11.21 8.58 -5.38
CA TYR A 159 11.25 7.17 -5.00
C TYR A 159 11.26 6.25 -6.23
N PRO A 160 12.32 6.31 -7.08
CA PRO A 160 12.35 5.54 -8.34
C PRO A 160 12.32 4.02 -8.12
N LEU A 161 12.91 3.54 -7.02
CA LEU A 161 12.88 2.11 -6.68
C LEU A 161 11.48 1.66 -6.30
N ALA A 162 10.75 2.46 -5.52
CA ALA A 162 9.34 2.18 -5.17
C ALA A 162 8.49 2.09 -6.44
N VAL A 163 8.62 3.07 -7.35
CA VAL A 163 7.90 3.05 -8.64
C VAL A 163 8.18 1.78 -9.43
N ARG A 164 9.47 1.41 -9.57
CA ARG A 164 9.86 0.20 -10.30
C ARG A 164 9.26 -1.06 -9.68
N ARG A 165 9.37 -1.23 -8.36
CA ARG A 165 8.86 -2.41 -7.66
C ARG A 165 7.34 -2.49 -7.70
N LEU A 166 6.65 -1.37 -7.60
CA LEU A 166 5.21 -1.31 -7.79
C LEU A 166 4.78 -1.71 -9.21
N GLN A 167 5.52 -1.27 -10.24
CA GLN A 167 5.24 -1.68 -11.62
C GLN A 167 5.41 -3.19 -11.81
N ILE A 168 6.47 -3.77 -11.25
CA ILE A 168 6.70 -5.22 -11.29
C ILE A 168 5.57 -5.95 -10.55
N ALA A 169 5.24 -5.52 -9.35
CA ALA A 169 4.23 -6.17 -8.52
C ALA A 169 2.83 -6.11 -9.14
N ILE A 170 2.45 -4.98 -9.75
CA ILE A 170 1.17 -4.85 -10.46
C ILE A 170 1.13 -5.82 -11.64
N ALA A 171 2.19 -5.84 -12.47
CA ALA A 171 2.25 -6.74 -13.63
C ALA A 171 2.17 -8.22 -13.23
N GLN A 172 2.87 -8.62 -12.16
CA GLN A 172 2.79 -9.99 -11.63
C GLN A 172 1.41 -10.32 -11.07
N ALA A 173 0.76 -9.38 -10.38
CA ALA A 173 -0.59 -9.59 -9.87
C ALA A 173 -1.63 -9.69 -11.00
N GLU A 174 -1.47 -8.92 -12.09
CA GLU A 174 -2.31 -9.04 -13.29
C GLU A 174 -2.10 -10.38 -13.99
N GLU A 175 -0.85 -10.82 -14.16
CA GLU A 175 -0.53 -12.11 -14.77
C GLU A 175 -1.15 -13.30 -13.99
N LYS A 176 -1.19 -13.20 -12.67
CA LYS A 176 -1.81 -14.22 -11.81
C LYS A 176 -3.34 -14.08 -11.66
N GLY A 177 -3.97 -13.12 -12.35
CA GLY A 177 -5.41 -12.87 -12.26
C GLY A 177 -5.88 -12.32 -10.92
N LEU A 178 -4.96 -11.72 -10.15
CA LEU A 178 -5.24 -11.05 -8.89
C LEU A 178 -5.61 -9.57 -9.07
N LEU A 179 -5.31 -8.99 -10.23
CA LEU A 179 -5.71 -7.65 -10.64
C LEU A 179 -6.32 -7.69 -12.05
N GLY A 180 -7.03 -6.63 -12.42
CA GLY A 180 -7.66 -6.49 -13.73
C GLY A 180 -9.12 -6.89 -13.73
N ASP A 181 -9.55 -7.59 -14.77
CA ASP A 181 -10.96 -7.95 -14.99
C ASP A 181 -11.26 -9.34 -14.40
N ASN A 182 -12.44 -9.49 -13.78
CA ASN A 182 -12.95 -10.76 -13.25
C ASN A 182 -11.95 -11.51 -12.35
N ILE A 183 -11.43 -10.83 -11.35
CA ILE A 183 -10.42 -11.34 -10.43
C ILE A 183 -10.89 -12.67 -9.79
N LEU A 184 -10.04 -13.70 -9.88
CA LEU A 184 -10.31 -15.04 -9.37
C LEU A 184 -11.65 -15.65 -9.83
N GLY A 185 -12.23 -15.16 -10.92
CA GLY A 185 -13.53 -15.61 -11.42
C GLY A 185 -14.76 -15.15 -10.63
N THR A 186 -14.60 -14.17 -9.75
CA THR A 186 -15.65 -13.68 -8.82
C THR A 186 -16.58 -12.63 -9.42
N GLY A 187 -16.30 -12.14 -10.63
CA GLY A 187 -16.98 -10.99 -11.24
C GLY A 187 -16.50 -9.63 -10.73
N PHE A 188 -15.68 -9.59 -9.69
CA PHE A 188 -15.05 -8.37 -9.21
C PHE A 188 -13.88 -7.98 -10.13
N SER A 189 -13.77 -6.68 -10.45
CA SER A 189 -12.70 -6.14 -11.29
C SER A 189 -12.07 -4.94 -10.61
N PHE A 190 -10.75 -4.85 -10.64
CA PHE A 190 -10.03 -3.73 -10.05
C PHE A 190 -8.73 -3.49 -10.79
N LYS A 191 -8.52 -2.26 -11.26
CA LYS A 191 -7.32 -1.83 -11.99
C LYS A 191 -6.54 -0.82 -11.16
N LEU A 192 -5.21 -0.94 -11.16
CA LEU A 192 -4.30 -0.06 -10.44
C LEU A 192 -3.46 0.78 -11.39
N HIS A 193 -3.35 2.06 -11.06
CA HIS A 193 -2.54 3.04 -11.77
C HIS A 193 -1.50 3.64 -10.83
N ILE A 194 -0.29 3.88 -11.35
CA ILE A 194 0.76 4.60 -10.61
C ILE A 194 0.78 6.05 -11.09
N ASN A 195 0.58 6.99 -10.17
CA ASN A 195 0.69 8.41 -10.41
C ASN A 195 1.92 8.96 -9.66
N ARG A 196 2.85 9.60 -10.39
CA ARG A 196 4.09 10.14 -9.83
C ARG A 196 3.91 11.61 -9.50
N GLY A 197 3.97 11.93 -8.21
CA GLY A 197 3.97 13.30 -7.72
C GLY A 197 5.29 14.02 -7.98
N ALA A 198 5.23 15.33 -8.23
CA ALA A 198 6.40 16.16 -8.49
C ALA A 198 7.15 16.61 -7.20
N GLY A 199 6.92 15.97 -6.06
CA GLY A 199 7.65 16.25 -4.81
C GLY A 199 7.10 17.39 -3.95
N ALA A 200 5.92 17.91 -4.27
CA ALA A 200 5.32 18.96 -3.46
C ALA A 200 4.68 18.39 -2.18
N PHE A 201 5.16 18.82 -1.01
CA PHE A 201 4.65 18.40 0.30
C PHE A 201 3.12 18.57 0.44
N VAL A 202 2.56 19.62 -0.13
CA VAL A 202 1.11 19.89 -0.09
C VAL A 202 0.28 18.78 -0.74
N CYS A 203 0.83 18.01 -1.67
CA CYS A 203 0.16 16.90 -2.32
C CYS A 203 -0.08 15.71 -1.38
N GLY A 204 0.49 15.68 -0.18
CA GLY A 204 0.11 14.75 0.88
C GLY A 204 -1.27 15.01 1.47
N GLU A 205 -1.81 16.23 1.32
CA GLU A 205 -3.21 16.52 1.68
C GLU A 205 -4.16 15.92 0.62
N GLY A 206 -5.21 15.22 1.06
CA GLY A 206 -6.05 14.39 0.20
C GLY A 206 -6.70 15.15 -0.96
N SER A 207 -7.16 16.37 -0.79
CA SER A 207 -7.79 17.13 -1.88
C SER A 207 -6.77 17.72 -2.85
N ALA A 208 -5.58 18.09 -2.39
CA ALA A 208 -4.47 18.47 -3.25
C ALA A 208 -3.95 17.29 -4.07
N LEU A 209 -3.87 16.12 -3.45
CA LEU A 209 -3.49 14.87 -4.10
C LEU A 209 -4.47 14.49 -5.20
N THR A 210 -5.79 14.54 -4.95
CA THR A 210 -6.81 14.26 -5.98
C THR A 210 -6.70 15.24 -7.14
N ALA A 211 -6.55 16.55 -6.87
CA ALA A 211 -6.33 17.56 -7.91
C ALA A 211 -5.08 17.26 -8.77
N SER A 212 -3.99 16.79 -8.12
CA SER A 212 -2.77 16.39 -8.84
C SER A 212 -2.97 15.15 -9.71
N ILE A 213 -3.71 14.15 -9.25
CA ILE A 213 -4.08 12.97 -10.06
C ILE A 213 -4.88 13.40 -11.29
N GLU A 214 -5.81 14.35 -11.13
CA GLU A 214 -6.61 14.93 -12.22
C GLU A 214 -5.80 15.80 -13.20
N GLY A 215 -4.47 15.93 -13.02
CA GLY A 215 -3.61 16.77 -13.85
C GLY A 215 -3.74 18.28 -13.58
N LYS A 216 -4.40 18.64 -12.48
CA LYS A 216 -4.54 20.02 -12.02
C LYS A 216 -3.42 20.41 -11.06
N ARG A 217 -3.27 21.70 -10.78
CA ARG A 217 -2.37 22.15 -9.72
C ARG A 217 -2.83 21.56 -8.38
N GLY A 218 -1.90 20.93 -7.64
CA GLY A 218 -2.14 20.32 -6.33
C GLY A 218 -2.40 21.37 -5.25
N MET A 219 -3.61 21.90 -5.23
CA MET A 219 -4.06 22.86 -4.22
C MET A 219 -5.16 22.25 -3.37
N PRO A 220 -5.12 22.44 -2.03
CA PRO A 220 -6.20 21.98 -1.15
C PRO A 220 -7.53 22.65 -1.50
N ARG A 221 -8.61 21.87 -1.39
CA ARG A 221 -9.99 22.38 -1.57
C ARG A 221 -10.60 22.71 -0.20
N VAL A 222 -11.43 23.74 -0.18
CA VAL A 222 -12.27 24.05 0.99
C VAL A 222 -13.31 22.95 1.16
N LYS A 223 -13.53 22.53 2.39
CA LYS A 223 -14.54 21.52 2.78
C LYS A 223 -15.70 22.19 3.51
N PRO A 224 -16.97 21.85 3.26
CA PRO A 224 -17.50 20.86 2.32
C PRO A 224 -17.40 21.30 0.85
N PRO A 225 -17.48 20.36 -0.15
CA PRO A 225 -17.68 18.92 0.00
C PRO A 225 -16.42 18.17 0.47
N ARG A 226 -16.63 17.06 1.18
CA ARG A 226 -15.52 16.17 1.58
C ARG A 226 -15.09 15.28 0.41
N THR A 227 -13.87 14.80 0.42
CA THR A 227 -13.34 13.91 -0.63
C THR A 227 -14.15 12.63 -0.81
N VAL A 228 -14.85 12.16 0.23
CA VAL A 228 -15.77 11.01 0.15
C VAL A 228 -17.09 11.35 -0.54
N GLU A 229 -17.44 12.63 -0.67
CA GLU A 229 -18.66 13.13 -1.34
C GLU A 229 -18.33 13.61 -2.76
N GLN A 230 -17.16 14.21 -2.95
CA GLN A 230 -16.66 14.67 -4.25
C GLN A 230 -15.15 14.45 -4.29
N GLY A 231 -14.74 13.31 -4.84
CA GLY A 231 -13.34 12.88 -4.95
C GLY A 231 -12.71 13.21 -6.30
N LEU A 232 -12.28 12.16 -7.02
CA LEU A 232 -11.71 12.24 -8.37
C LEU A 232 -12.80 12.46 -9.40
N TRP A 233 -12.50 13.31 -10.40
CA TRP A 233 -13.28 13.67 -11.61
C TRP A 233 -14.63 14.37 -11.38
#